data_a27146a0eb743a2d773ad0da3632bf74
#
_entry.id   a27146a0eb743a2d773ad0da3632bf74
#
_cell.length_a   1.000
_cell.length_b   1.000
_cell.length_c   1.000
_cell.angle_alpha   90.00
_cell.angle_beta   90.00
_cell.angle_gamma   90.00
#
_symmetry.space_group_name_H-M   'P 1'
#
loop_
_entity.id
_entity.type
_entity.pdbx_description
1 polymer ?
#
loop_
_entity_poly.entity_id
_entity_poly.type
_entity_poly.pdbx_seq_one_letter_code
_entity_poly.pdbx_strand_id
1 'polypeptide(L)' 'SEPTPSSAHFGEAGPPPRYPAAKGSVLSFGRYRGWAISQVAAYDRNYLEWLSRTMAGRTYTAELQQVLSQTAN' A
#
# COMPACT_ATOMS: atom_id res chain seq x y z
N SER A 1 -0.44 -0.72 -26.09
CA SER A 1 -0.67 -0.14 -25.77
C SER A 1 -0.60 -0.18 -24.44
N GLU A 2 -0.99 0.22 -23.82
CA GLU A 2 -0.84 0.33 -22.71
C GLU A 2 -1.20 -0.70 -21.89
N PRO A 3 -0.64 -0.78 -20.81
CA PRO A 3 -0.93 -1.77 -19.94
C PRO A 3 -2.35 -1.80 -19.70
N THR A 4 -2.87 -2.87 -19.65
CA THR A 4 -4.23 -2.92 -19.58
C THR A 4 -4.72 -2.67 -18.21
N PRO A 5 -5.85 -2.08 -18.06
CA PRO A 5 -6.44 -1.88 -16.78
C PRO A 5 -6.72 -3.19 -16.07
N SER A 6 -6.98 -4.22 -16.80
CA SER A 6 -7.27 -5.47 -16.14
C SER A 6 -6.05 -5.99 -15.43
N SER A 7 -4.89 -5.73 -15.96
CA SER A 7 -3.70 -6.10 -15.27
C SER A 7 -3.59 -5.37 -13.96
N ALA A 8 -3.93 -4.14 -13.93
CA ALA A 8 -3.88 -3.36 -12.72
C ALA A 8 -4.87 -3.85 -11.69
N HIS A 9 -5.99 -4.40 -12.15
CA HIS A 9 -6.96 -4.92 -11.22
C HIS A 9 -6.47 -6.14 -10.49
N PHE A 10 -5.86 -7.06 -11.20
CA PHE A 10 -5.49 -8.30 -10.60
C PHE A 10 -4.06 -8.37 -10.20
N GLY A 11 -3.24 -7.64 -10.87
CA GLY A 11 -1.83 -7.75 -10.64
C GLY A 11 -1.32 -6.69 -9.72
N GLU A 12 -0.04 -6.53 -9.76
CA GLU A 12 0.63 -5.56 -8.93
C GLU A 12 0.42 -4.17 -9.50
N ALA A 13 0.47 -3.20 -8.64
CA ALA A 13 0.35 -1.82 -9.07
C ALA A 13 1.56 -1.35 -9.85
N GLY A 14 2.64 -2.10 -9.81
CA GLY A 14 3.84 -1.71 -10.52
C GLY A 14 4.83 -1.05 -9.59
N PRO A 15 5.83 -0.37 -10.15
CA PRO A 15 6.84 0.26 -9.31
C PRO A 15 6.23 1.38 -8.48
N PRO A 16 6.83 1.66 -7.33
CA PRO A 16 6.28 2.71 -6.47
C PRO A 16 6.46 4.08 -7.11
N PRO A 17 5.64 5.04 -6.70
CA PRO A 17 5.76 6.38 -7.23
C PRO A 17 6.99 7.08 -6.66
N ARG A 18 7.40 8.18 -7.32
CA ARG A 18 8.46 8.98 -6.81
C ARG A 18 8.06 9.68 -5.54
N TYR A 19 6.82 10.11 -5.47
CA TYR A 19 6.30 10.87 -4.35
C TYR A 19 4.99 10.27 -3.91
N PRO A 20 4.77 10.23 -2.63
CA PRO A 20 5.72 10.61 -1.59
C PRO A 20 6.88 9.64 -1.53
N ALA A 21 7.96 10.08 -0.95
CA ALA A 21 9.12 9.21 -0.81
C ALA A 21 8.77 8.04 0.11
N ALA A 22 9.46 6.94 -0.13
CA ALA A 22 9.22 5.76 0.68
C ALA A 22 9.68 5.99 2.11
N LYS A 23 8.82 5.66 3.05
CA LYS A 23 9.16 5.75 4.45
C LYS A 23 8.58 4.55 5.16
N GLY A 24 9.36 3.99 6.07
CA GLY A 24 8.88 2.86 6.83
C GLY A 24 8.97 1.57 6.05
N SER A 25 8.17 0.62 6.42
CA SER A 25 8.24 -0.71 5.84
C SER A 25 7.72 -0.74 4.42
N VAL A 26 8.30 -1.62 3.64
CA VAL A 26 7.89 -1.84 2.27
C VAL A 26 7.13 -3.15 2.22
N LEU A 27 6.01 -3.15 1.55
CA LEU A 27 5.20 -4.34 1.45
C LEU A 27 5.92 -5.39 0.61
N SER A 28 5.86 -6.62 1.06
CA SER A 28 6.51 -7.71 0.35
C SER A 28 5.54 -8.61 -0.36
N PHE A 29 4.26 -8.26 -0.37
CA PHE A 29 3.26 -9.08 -1.03
C PHE A 29 2.10 -8.21 -1.46
N GLY A 30 1.25 -8.79 -2.27
CA GLY A 30 0.01 -8.15 -2.62
C GLY A 30 0.13 -7.20 -3.78
N ARG A 31 -0.93 -6.45 -3.98
CA ARG A 31 -1.02 -5.55 -5.13
C ARG A 31 0.07 -4.49 -5.11
N TYR A 32 0.40 -4.00 -3.93
CA TYR A 32 1.38 -2.92 -3.81
C TYR A 32 2.73 -3.42 -3.34
N ARG A 33 3.08 -4.62 -3.76
CA ARG A 33 4.39 -5.16 -3.40
C ARG A 33 5.47 -4.22 -3.90
N GLY A 34 6.41 -3.92 -3.04
CA GLY A 34 7.50 -3.01 -3.38
C GLY A 34 7.25 -1.58 -3.00
N TRP A 35 6.03 -1.25 -2.60
CA TRP A 35 5.70 0.09 -2.18
C TRP A 35 5.87 0.20 -0.67
N ALA A 36 6.30 1.35 -0.21
CA ALA A 36 6.29 1.61 1.22
C ALA A 36 4.86 1.87 1.66
N ILE A 37 4.57 1.55 2.90
CA ILE A 37 3.24 1.76 3.42
C ILE A 37 2.83 3.23 3.30
N SER A 38 3.76 4.15 3.51
CA SER A 38 3.45 5.56 3.39
C SER A 38 3.01 5.93 1.98
N GLN A 39 3.58 5.27 0.98
CA GLN A 39 3.22 5.56 -0.40
C GLN A 39 1.83 5.02 -0.72
N VAL A 40 1.52 3.84 -0.22
CA VAL A 40 0.19 3.28 -0.44
C VAL A 40 -0.85 4.15 0.24
N ALA A 41 -0.53 4.69 1.41
CA ALA A 41 -1.48 5.54 2.12
C ALA A 41 -1.86 6.75 1.29
N ALA A 42 -0.93 7.29 0.53
CA ALA A 42 -1.22 8.44 -0.30
C ALA A 42 -2.03 8.09 -1.54
N TYR A 43 -1.89 6.88 -2.03
CA TYR A 43 -2.55 6.51 -3.26
C TYR A 43 -3.79 5.66 -3.07
N ASP A 44 -3.83 4.83 -2.05
CA ASP A 44 -4.95 3.92 -1.88
C ASP A 44 -5.09 3.59 -0.41
N ARG A 45 -5.60 4.55 0.33
CA ARG A 45 -5.76 4.37 1.77
C ARG A 45 -6.71 3.23 2.09
N ASN A 46 -7.69 3.00 1.23
CA ASN A 46 -8.63 1.91 1.46
C ASN A 46 -7.94 0.55 1.46
N TYR A 47 -6.93 0.41 0.63
CA TYR A 47 -6.18 -0.84 0.62
C TYR A 47 -5.53 -1.08 1.99
N LEU A 48 -4.97 -0.04 2.58
CA LEU A 48 -4.35 -0.18 3.88
C LEU A 48 -5.37 -0.48 4.97
N GLU A 49 -6.55 0.11 4.86
CA GLU A 49 -7.60 -0.20 5.82
C GLU A 49 -8.00 -1.65 5.73
N TRP A 50 -8.14 -2.14 4.52
CA TRP A 50 -8.44 -3.55 4.32
C TRP A 50 -7.31 -4.42 4.86
N LEU A 51 -6.08 -4.05 4.54
CA LEU A 51 -4.93 -4.84 4.96
C LEU A 51 -4.85 -4.93 6.49
N SER A 52 -5.20 -3.84 7.17
CA SER A 52 -5.12 -3.83 8.62
C SER A 52 -6.11 -4.79 9.27
N ARG A 53 -7.11 -5.23 8.52
CA ARG A 53 -8.10 -6.15 9.04
C ARG A 53 -7.80 -7.59 8.69
N THR A 54 -6.78 -7.84 7.89
CA THR A 54 -6.48 -9.18 7.45
C THR A 54 -5.31 -9.74 8.21
N MET A 55 -5.20 -11.05 8.18
CA MET A 55 -4.06 -11.69 8.82
C MET A 55 -2.77 -11.36 8.09
N ALA A 56 -2.86 -11.13 6.79
CA ALA A 56 -1.67 -10.80 6.04
C ALA A 56 -1.04 -9.49 6.51
N GLY A 57 -1.84 -8.61 7.06
CA GLY A 57 -1.32 -7.33 7.53
C GLY A 57 -0.81 -7.33 8.95
N ARG A 58 -0.84 -8.46 9.63
CA ARG A 58 -0.46 -8.49 11.04
C ARG A 58 0.97 -8.05 11.29
N THR A 59 1.85 -8.39 10.37
CA THR A 59 3.24 -8.01 10.52
C THR A 59 3.41 -6.51 10.57
N TYR A 60 2.49 -5.79 9.94
CA TYR A 60 2.60 -4.34 9.83
C TYR A 60 1.59 -3.61 10.72
N THR A 61 0.96 -4.31 11.64
CA THR A 61 -0.16 -3.73 12.40
C THR A 61 0.17 -2.38 13.03
N ALA A 62 1.28 -2.30 13.74
CA ALA A 62 1.60 -1.06 14.42
C ALA A 62 1.84 0.07 13.44
N GLU A 63 2.53 -0.24 12.37
CA GLU A 63 2.82 0.79 11.37
C GLU A 63 1.57 1.21 10.62
N LEU A 64 0.70 0.24 10.31
CA LEU A 64 -0.56 0.57 9.65
C LEU A 64 -1.41 1.48 10.52
N GLN A 65 -1.47 1.18 11.80
CA GLN A 65 -2.24 2.03 12.69
C GLN A 65 -1.67 3.43 12.75
N GLN A 66 -0.37 3.53 12.79
CA GLN A 66 0.26 4.83 12.85
C GLN A 66 -0.02 5.63 11.58
N VAL A 67 0.15 5.00 10.44
CA VAL A 67 -0.04 5.69 9.17
C VAL A 67 -1.50 6.08 8.98
N LEU A 68 -2.42 5.17 9.28
CA LEU A 68 -3.82 5.46 9.11
C LEU A 68 -4.27 6.55 10.07
N SER A 69 -3.70 6.57 11.25
CA SER A 69 -4.03 7.61 12.20
C SER A 69 -3.56 8.98 11.69
N GLN A 70 -2.39 9.03 11.12
CA GLN A 70 -1.86 10.29 10.61
C GLN A 70 -2.66 10.81 9.44
N THR A 71 -3.15 9.91 8.60
CA THR A 71 -3.86 10.35 7.42
C THR A 71 -5.35 10.53 7.67
N ALA A 72 -5.80 10.25 8.87
CA ALA A 72 -7.21 10.37 9.18
C ALA A 72 -7.68 11.81 9.26
N ASN A 73 -6.78 12.72 9.37
CA ASN A 73 -7.19 14.11 9.42
C ASN A 73 -7.56 14.66 8.07
#